data_936843d2bc0e1ba12c9c23434eb58d0f
#
_entry.id   936843d2bc0e1ba12c9c23434eb58d0f
#
_cell.length_a   1.000
_cell.length_b   1.000
_cell.length_c   1.000
_cell.angle_alpha   90.00
_cell.angle_beta   90.00
_cell.angle_gamma   90.00
#
_symmetry.space_group_name_H-M   'P 1'
#
loop_
_entity.id
_entity.type
_entity.pdbx_description
1 polymer ?
#
loop_
_entity_poly.entity_id
_entity_poly.type
_entity_poly.pdbx_seq_one_letter_code
_entity_poly.pdbx_strand_id
1 'polypeptide(L)'
;MHSHILPKTMPNWTQKFGYGKFIHLEPNADGSANMMQGGQFFRRIVENCWDEQLRIEEYKPFHTQVQVVCTIPVMFSYWAQTADALELSRFLNDHIAELVQRYPKNYIGLATIPMQDAEAAILELERAKSIGHVGIQIGSNINDENLSEEKFFPIFEACERLGMAVMIHPWQMMGFDSMKKYWLPWLVGMPAETSRAACSLIFGGVLERLPNLRVCFSHAGGSFLPTLGRIEHGFNCRPDLVAIDNPYNPRTYLGKFWVDSITHDIDALEYILKMQGSKRV
;
A
#
# COMPACT_ATOMS: atom_id res chain seq x y z
N MET A 1 6.86 12.71 0.32
CA MET A 1 5.76 12.35 -0.61
C MET A 1 5.81 10.87 -0.90
N HIS A 2 4.68 10.15 -0.85
CA HIS A 2 4.54 8.76 -1.25
C HIS A 2 4.53 8.61 -2.77
N SER A 3 5.29 7.65 -3.31
CA SER A 3 5.35 7.38 -4.75
C SER A 3 5.79 5.93 -5.04
N HIS A 4 5.58 5.50 -6.28
CA HIS A 4 5.95 4.15 -6.73
C HIS A 4 7.15 4.19 -7.67
N ILE A 5 8.00 3.16 -7.60
CA ILE A 5 9.14 2.98 -8.50
C ILE A 5 9.27 1.51 -8.92
N LEU A 6 9.83 1.27 -10.09
CA LEU A 6 10.06 -0.05 -10.67
C LEU A 6 11.55 -0.23 -11.00
N PRO A 7 12.08 -1.45 -10.99
CA PRO A 7 13.32 -1.76 -11.67
C PRO A 7 13.19 -1.52 -13.17
N LYS A 8 14.19 -0.88 -13.80
CA LYS A 8 14.23 -0.68 -15.25
C LYS A 8 14.22 -2.02 -16.01
N THR A 9 14.84 -3.02 -15.45
CA THR A 9 14.89 -4.39 -15.98
C THR A 9 14.48 -5.37 -14.90
N MET A 10 13.71 -6.36 -15.29
CA MET A 10 13.26 -7.43 -14.39
C MET A 10 13.09 -8.73 -15.17
N PRO A 11 13.20 -9.89 -14.50
CA PRO A 11 12.86 -11.17 -15.11
C PRO A 11 11.43 -11.21 -15.63
N ASN A 12 11.17 -11.98 -16.68
CA ASN A 12 9.80 -12.36 -17.00
C ASN A 12 9.36 -13.43 -15.99
N TRP A 13 8.77 -13.00 -14.89
CA TRP A 13 8.37 -13.86 -13.77
C TRP A 13 7.36 -14.93 -14.19
N THR A 14 6.44 -14.61 -15.11
CA THR A 14 5.48 -15.60 -15.64
C THR A 14 6.21 -16.73 -16.37
N GLN A 15 7.21 -16.40 -17.16
CA GLN A 15 8.04 -17.40 -17.84
C GLN A 15 8.90 -18.19 -16.85
N LYS A 16 9.51 -17.49 -15.88
CA LYS A 16 10.38 -18.09 -14.88
C LYS A 16 9.68 -19.12 -14.01
N PHE A 17 8.49 -18.76 -13.51
CA PHE A 17 7.72 -19.63 -12.62
C PHE A 17 6.80 -20.61 -13.35
N GLY A 18 6.53 -20.38 -14.64
CA GLY A 18 5.70 -21.25 -15.48
C GLY A 18 4.20 -21.07 -15.28
N TYR A 19 3.74 -20.03 -14.54
CA TYR A 19 2.34 -19.75 -14.28
C TYR A 19 2.09 -18.26 -13.97
N GLY A 20 0.80 -17.91 -13.87
CA GLY A 20 0.32 -16.65 -13.29
C GLY A 20 0.39 -15.46 -14.25
N LYS A 21 0.01 -14.30 -13.70
CA LYS A 21 -0.06 -13.02 -14.43
C LYS A 21 0.89 -12.00 -13.81
N PHE A 22 2.15 -12.36 -13.66
CA PHE A 22 3.17 -11.45 -13.14
C PHE A 22 3.44 -10.30 -14.11
N ILE A 23 3.85 -9.18 -13.54
CA ILE A 23 4.27 -8.01 -14.31
C ILE A 23 5.67 -8.21 -14.84
N HIS A 24 5.90 -7.82 -16.10
CA HIS A 24 7.22 -7.59 -16.68
C HIS A 24 7.20 -6.38 -17.62
N LEU A 25 8.37 -5.88 -17.99
CA LEU A 25 8.53 -4.72 -18.84
C LEU A 25 9.09 -5.13 -20.19
N GLU A 26 8.51 -4.58 -21.29
CA GLU A 26 9.02 -4.69 -22.64
C GLU A 26 9.46 -3.28 -23.09
N PRO A 27 10.78 -3.04 -23.29
CA PRO A 27 11.28 -1.74 -23.72
C PRO A 27 10.79 -1.36 -25.14
N ASN A 28 10.47 -0.09 -25.34
CA ASN A 28 10.18 0.48 -26.65
C ASN A 28 11.38 1.27 -27.18
N ALA A 29 11.46 1.44 -28.50
CA ALA A 29 12.53 2.17 -29.17
C ALA A 29 12.61 3.67 -28.79
N ASP A 30 11.53 4.23 -28.27
CA ASP A 30 11.44 5.64 -27.86
C ASP A 30 11.80 5.90 -26.39
N GLY A 31 12.37 4.90 -25.72
CA GLY A 31 12.76 5.01 -24.30
C GLY A 31 11.63 4.74 -23.29
N SER A 32 10.38 4.56 -23.74
CA SER A 32 9.28 4.09 -22.88
C SER A 32 9.31 2.57 -22.74
N ALA A 33 8.42 2.02 -21.90
CA ALA A 33 8.21 0.58 -21.82
C ALA A 33 6.73 0.22 -21.76
N ASN A 34 6.39 -0.94 -22.30
CA ASN A 34 5.08 -1.55 -22.10
C ASN A 34 5.15 -2.42 -20.85
N MET A 35 4.32 -2.13 -19.89
CA MET A 35 4.07 -3.01 -18.76
C MET A 35 3.11 -4.09 -19.21
N MET A 36 3.56 -5.33 -19.12
CA MET A 36 2.79 -6.52 -19.50
C MET A 36 2.36 -7.27 -18.26
N GLN A 37 1.16 -7.83 -18.29
CA GLN A 37 0.63 -8.69 -17.22
C GLN A 37 0.21 -10.02 -17.82
N GLY A 38 0.92 -11.10 -17.49
CA GLY A 38 0.64 -12.43 -18.05
C GLY A 38 0.68 -12.47 -19.57
N GLY A 39 1.58 -11.69 -20.20
CA GLY A 39 1.71 -11.60 -21.65
C GLY A 39 0.69 -10.68 -22.35
N GLN A 40 -0.20 -10.03 -21.59
CA GLN A 40 -1.14 -9.04 -22.12
C GLN A 40 -0.68 -7.62 -21.79
N PHE A 41 -0.89 -6.67 -22.71
CA PHE A 41 -0.62 -5.27 -22.48
C PHE A 41 -1.48 -4.74 -21.32
N PHE A 42 -0.82 -4.15 -20.33
CA PHE A 42 -1.48 -3.54 -19.17
C PHE A 42 -1.41 -2.02 -19.24
N ARG A 43 -0.21 -1.44 -19.41
CA ARG A 43 0.00 0.01 -19.46
C ARG A 43 1.34 0.35 -20.10
N ARG A 44 1.37 1.48 -20.86
CA ARG A 44 2.63 2.11 -21.24
C ARG A 44 3.12 3.01 -20.11
N ILE A 45 4.39 2.96 -19.80
CA ILE A 45 5.07 3.76 -18.79
C ILE A 45 6.30 4.44 -19.40
N VAL A 46 6.70 5.53 -18.76
CA VAL A 46 7.82 6.37 -19.21
C VAL A 46 8.96 6.32 -18.19
N GLU A 47 10.09 6.88 -18.57
CA GLU A 47 11.37 6.75 -17.88
C GLU A 47 11.34 7.14 -16.39
N ASN A 48 10.52 8.12 -15.98
CA ASN A 48 10.38 8.50 -14.58
C ASN A 48 9.75 7.40 -13.68
N CYS A 49 9.27 6.30 -14.24
CA CYS A 49 8.84 5.13 -13.46
C CYS A 49 10.00 4.30 -12.92
N TRP A 50 11.23 4.47 -13.46
CA TRP A 50 12.43 3.73 -13.04
C TRP A 50 13.70 4.57 -12.93
N ASP A 51 13.79 5.73 -13.59
CA ASP A 51 14.98 6.58 -13.51
C ASP A 51 14.92 7.47 -12.27
N GLU A 52 15.74 7.16 -11.31
CA GLU A 52 15.80 7.84 -10.02
C GLU A 52 16.32 9.28 -10.12
N GLN A 53 17.26 9.56 -11.03
CA GLN A 53 17.80 10.91 -11.20
C GLN A 53 16.79 11.83 -11.88
N LEU A 54 16.13 11.36 -12.92
CA LEU A 54 15.06 12.07 -13.61
C LEU A 54 13.95 12.46 -12.62
N ARG A 55 13.56 11.52 -11.74
CA ARG A 55 12.53 11.80 -10.70
C ARG A 55 12.96 12.90 -9.75
N ILE A 56 14.21 12.91 -9.30
CA ILE A 56 14.73 13.99 -8.43
C ILE A 56 14.59 15.34 -9.14
N GLU A 57 14.99 15.42 -10.41
CA GLU A 57 14.92 16.66 -11.20
C GLU A 57 13.46 17.11 -11.43
N GLU A 58 12.57 16.21 -11.82
CA GLU A 58 11.15 16.51 -12.06
C GLU A 58 10.42 17.01 -10.82
N TYR A 59 10.82 16.56 -9.61
CA TYR A 59 10.17 16.97 -8.37
C TYR A 59 10.77 18.24 -7.72
N LYS A 60 11.92 18.72 -8.17
CA LYS A 60 12.53 19.98 -7.67
C LYS A 60 11.58 21.18 -7.73
N PRO A 61 10.86 21.44 -8.85
CA PRO A 61 9.95 22.59 -8.94
C PRO A 61 8.82 22.57 -7.91
N PHE A 62 8.48 21.37 -7.41
CA PHE A 62 7.41 21.17 -6.42
C PHE A 62 7.92 21.12 -4.97
N HIS A 63 9.18 21.51 -4.75
CA HIS A 63 9.84 21.52 -3.43
C HIS A 63 9.82 20.15 -2.71
N THR A 64 9.64 19.05 -3.44
CA THR A 64 9.70 17.70 -2.88
C THR A 64 11.14 17.31 -2.65
N GLN A 65 11.56 17.27 -1.39
CA GLN A 65 12.92 16.91 -1.00
C GLN A 65 13.10 15.39 -0.87
N VAL A 66 12.10 14.72 -0.32
CA VAL A 66 12.16 13.27 -0.04
C VAL A 66 10.93 12.55 -0.62
N GLN A 67 11.19 11.48 -1.34
CA GLN A 67 10.18 10.55 -1.82
C GLN A 67 10.21 9.28 -0.97
N VAL A 68 9.07 8.89 -0.42
CA VAL A 68 8.87 7.58 0.19
C VAL A 68 8.44 6.63 -0.93
N VAL A 69 9.36 5.79 -1.35
CA VAL A 69 9.19 4.92 -2.53
C VAL A 69 8.87 3.48 -2.14
N CYS A 70 8.00 2.88 -2.91
CA CYS A 70 7.59 1.49 -2.80
C CYS A 70 7.31 0.91 -4.20
N THR A 71 7.09 -0.40 -4.31
CA THR A 71 6.67 -0.99 -5.58
C THR A 71 5.24 -0.57 -5.94
N ILE A 72 4.85 -0.76 -7.21
CA ILE A 72 3.46 -0.55 -7.60
C ILE A 72 2.58 -1.71 -7.11
N PRO A 73 1.34 -1.45 -6.67
CA PRO A 73 0.48 -2.46 -6.06
C PRO A 73 0.17 -3.68 -6.94
N VAL A 74 0.17 -3.52 -8.28
CA VAL A 74 -0.03 -4.65 -9.21
C VAL A 74 1.06 -5.73 -9.10
N MET A 75 2.15 -5.47 -8.38
CA MET A 75 3.23 -6.42 -8.13
C MET A 75 3.15 -7.10 -6.76
N PHE A 76 2.14 -6.85 -5.93
CA PHE A 76 1.99 -7.56 -4.64
C PHE A 76 1.88 -9.08 -4.80
N SER A 77 1.20 -9.52 -5.84
CA SER A 77 1.13 -10.94 -6.25
C SER A 77 0.73 -11.93 -5.14
N TYR A 78 -0.19 -11.54 -4.24
CA TYR A 78 -0.64 -12.40 -3.12
C TYR A 78 -1.31 -13.71 -3.55
N TRP A 79 -1.74 -13.80 -4.81
CA TRP A 79 -2.27 -15.01 -5.44
C TRP A 79 -1.17 -16.03 -5.80
N ALA A 80 0.11 -15.65 -5.76
CA ALA A 80 1.22 -16.51 -6.13
C ALA A 80 1.59 -17.49 -5.01
N GLN A 81 2.29 -18.57 -5.38
CA GLN A 81 2.88 -19.48 -4.40
C GLN A 81 3.85 -18.74 -3.50
N THR A 82 3.89 -19.09 -2.22
CA THR A 82 4.68 -18.37 -1.21
C THR A 82 6.14 -18.18 -1.59
N ALA A 83 6.80 -19.23 -2.09
CA ALA A 83 8.22 -19.16 -2.46
C ALA A 83 8.47 -18.17 -3.61
N ASP A 84 7.60 -18.13 -4.61
CA ASP A 84 7.70 -17.26 -5.78
C ASP A 84 7.39 -15.80 -5.42
N ALA A 85 6.37 -15.58 -4.57
CA ALA A 85 6.04 -14.26 -4.04
C ALA A 85 7.18 -13.72 -3.16
N LEU A 86 7.83 -14.57 -2.36
CA LEU A 86 8.99 -14.20 -1.56
C LEU A 86 10.19 -13.82 -2.43
N GLU A 87 10.46 -14.57 -3.50
CA GLU A 87 11.53 -14.25 -4.44
C GLU A 87 11.28 -12.92 -5.15
N LEU A 88 10.06 -12.69 -5.62
CA LEU A 88 9.66 -11.42 -6.23
C LEU A 88 9.79 -10.26 -5.22
N SER A 89 9.33 -10.45 -3.99
CA SER A 89 9.42 -9.43 -2.93
C SER A 89 10.89 -9.06 -2.66
N ARG A 90 11.78 -10.03 -2.54
CA ARG A 90 13.22 -9.81 -2.35
C ARG A 90 13.84 -9.00 -3.49
N PHE A 91 13.55 -9.38 -4.72
CA PHE A 91 14.04 -8.65 -5.90
C PHE A 91 13.62 -7.17 -5.89
N LEU A 92 12.37 -6.89 -5.57
CA LEU A 92 11.84 -5.52 -5.51
C LEU A 92 12.42 -4.73 -4.33
N ASN A 93 12.56 -5.37 -3.18
CA ASN A 93 13.11 -4.76 -1.98
C ASN A 93 14.60 -4.45 -2.13
N ASP A 94 15.36 -5.35 -2.74
CA ASP A 94 16.80 -5.13 -3.01
C ASP A 94 16.99 -3.94 -3.95
N HIS A 95 16.19 -3.83 -5.02
CA HIS A 95 16.21 -2.67 -5.92
C HIS A 95 15.95 -1.34 -5.17
N ILE A 96 14.93 -1.31 -4.29
CA ILE A 96 14.61 -0.09 -3.53
C ILE A 96 15.71 0.21 -2.49
N ALA A 97 16.28 -0.80 -1.85
CA ALA A 97 17.38 -0.60 -0.91
C ALA A 97 18.61 -0.03 -1.59
N GLU A 98 19.00 -0.54 -2.77
CA GLU A 98 20.10 -0.01 -3.59
C GLU A 98 19.84 1.44 -4.01
N LEU A 99 18.63 1.77 -4.41
CA LEU A 99 18.21 3.13 -4.73
C LEU A 99 18.42 4.08 -3.53
N VAL A 100 17.93 3.70 -2.35
CA VAL A 100 18.08 4.48 -1.12
C VAL A 100 19.54 4.66 -0.74
N GLN A 101 20.38 3.63 -0.91
CA GLN A 101 21.81 3.73 -0.67
C GLN A 101 22.51 4.70 -1.62
N ARG A 102 22.10 4.76 -2.90
CA ARG A 102 22.65 5.71 -3.89
C ARG A 102 22.21 7.15 -3.63
N TYR A 103 20.97 7.36 -3.17
CA TYR A 103 20.38 8.69 -2.97
C TYR A 103 19.72 8.84 -1.59
N PRO A 104 20.49 8.72 -0.48
CA PRO A 104 19.93 8.65 0.88
C PRO A 104 19.27 9.94 1.36
N LYS A 105 19.49 11.06 0.67
CA LYS A 105 18.85 12.35 0.99
C LYS A 105 17.53 12.56 0.25
N ASN A 106 17.25 11.73 -0.76
CA ASN A 106 16.10 11.91 -1.65
C ASN A 106 15.06 10.80 -1.52
N TYR A 107 15.46 9.61 -1.05
CA TYR A 107 14.58 8.46 -1.01
C TYR A 107 14.56 7.77 0.35
N ILE A 108 13.37 7.30 0.71
CA ILE A 108 13.10 6.40 1.84
C ILE A 108 12.32 5.20 1.29
N GLY A 109 12.75 3.98 1.59
CA GLY A 109 12.18 2.77 1.05
C GLY A 109 11.13 2.12 1.95
N LEU A 110 9.99 1.73 1.36
CA LEU A 110 9.06 0.77 1.94
C LEU A 110 9.18 -0.56 1.18
N ALA A 111 9.23 -1.65 1.92
CA ALA A 111 9.32 -2.99 1.35
C ALA A 111 7.94 -3.53 0.95
N THR A 112 7.91 -4.53 0.10
CA THR A 112 6.77 -5.41 -0.12
C THR A 112 7.05 -6.79 0.47
N ILE A 113 6.01 -7.49 0.95
CA ILE A 113 6.13 -8.79 1.60
C ILE A 113 5.02 -9.74 1.13
N PRO A 114 5.23 -11.07 1.15
CA PRO A 114 4.23 -12.06 0.74
C PRO A 114 3.15 -12.25 1.81
N MET A 115 2.19 -11.34 1.88
CA MET A 115 1.15 -11.29 2.94
C MET A 115 0.29 -12.56 3.03
N GLN A 116 0.23 -13.39 1.98
CA GLN A 116 -0.53 -14.66 1.99
C GLN A 116 0.06 -15.74 2.92
N ASP A 117 1.29 -15.53 3.43
CA ASP A 117 1.98 -16.46 4.33
C ASP A 117 2.69 -15.66 5.42
N ALA A 118 2.24 -15.78 6.65
CA ALA A 118 2.73 -14.96 7.75
C ALA A 118 4.20 -15.25 8.11
N GLU A 119 4.66 -16.49 8.03
CA GLU A 119 6.05 -16.85 8.33
C GLU A 119 7.00 -16.26 7.28
N ALA A 120 6.68 -16.44 6.01
CA ALA A 120 7.46 -15.87 4.91
C ALA A 120 7.44 -14.33 4.92
N ALA A 121 6.29 -13.74 5.25
CA ALA A 121 6.14 -12.29 5.38
C ALA A 121 7.02 -11.71 6.50
N ILE A 122 7.04 -12.34 7.68
CA ILE A 122 7.86 -11.91 8.83
C ILE A 122 9.34 -12.08 8.52
N LEU A 123 9.74 -13.20 7.89
CA LEU A 123 11.12 -13.43 7.47
C LEU A 123 11.62 -12.32 6.54
N GLU A 124 10.80 -11.96 5.55
CA GLU A 124 11.17 -10.89 4.60
C GLU A 124 11.10 -9.50 5.25
N LEU A 125 10.16 -9.26 6.17
CA LEU A 125 10.07 -8.03 6.94
C LEU A 125 11.36 -7.78 7.76
N GLU A 126 11.88 -8.79 8.43
CA GLU A 126 13.12 -8.72 9.21
C GLU A 126 14.33 -8.47 8.31
N ARG A 127 14.40 -9.17 7.16
CA ARG A 127 15.42 -8.91 6.14
C ARG A 127 15.33 -7.49 5.59
N ALA A 128 14.14 -7.04 5.21
CA ALA A 128 13.91 -5.68 4.69
C ALA A 128 14.38 -4.61 5.69
N LYS A 129 14.08 -4.80 6.99
CA LYS A 129 14.61 -3.93 8.05
C LYS A 129 16.13 -3.90 8.06
N SER A 130 16.79 -5.06 7.92
CA SER A 130 18.24 -5.15 7.96
C SER A 130 18.95 -4.46 6.78
N ILE A 131 18.27 -4.35 5.62
CA ILE A 131 18.80 -3.68 4.41
C ILE A 131 18.35 -2.21 4.29
N GLY A 132 17.66 -1.65 5.31
CA GLY A 132 17.40 -0.23 5.43
C GLY A 132 15.99 0.25 5.14
N HIS A 133 15.03 -0.63 4.90
CA HIS A 133 13.63 -0.22 4.80
C HIS A 133 13.09 0.26 6.15
N VAL A 134 12.21 1.26 6.13
CA VAL A 134 11.62 1.87 7.34
C VAL A 134 10.18 1.41 7.59
N GLY A 135 9.62 0.68 6.67
CA GLY A 135 8.25 0.18 6.71
C GLY A 135 7.96 -0.74 5.55
N ILE A 136 6.71 -1.14 5.43
CA ILE A 136 6.17 -1.94 4.34
C ILE A 136 4.99 -1.25 3.67
N GLN A 137 4.73 -1.60 2.41
CA GLN A 137 3.48 -1.30 1.73
C GLN A 137 2.72 -2.60 1.50
N ILE A 138 1.45 -2.63 1.88
CA ILE A 138 0.56 -3.77 1.70
C ILE A 138 -0.76 -3.37 1.03
N GLY A 139 -1.48 -4.37 0.52
CA GLY A 139 -2.82 -4.18 -0.03
C GLY A 139 -3.88 -3.91 1.03
N SER A 140 -5.00 -3.33 0.62
CA SER A 140 -6.20 -3.10 1.46
C SER A 140 -6.91 -4.39 1.89
N ASN A 141 -6.65 -5.45 1.17
CA ASN A 141 -7.08 -6.82 1.46
C ASN A 141 -6.05 -7.80 0.92
N ILE A 142 -6.09 -9.03 1.36
CA ILE A 142 -5.21 -10.12 0.91
C ILE A 142 -6.09 -11.25 0.38
N ASN A 143 -6.16 -11.40 -0.95
CA ASN A 143 -7.00 -12.39 -1.61
C ASN A 143 -8.46 -12.35 -1.10
N ASP A 144 -9.06 -11.14 -1.09
CA ASP A 144 -10.41 -10.83 -0.60
C ASP A 144 -10.64 -10.95 0.92
N GLU A 145 -9.63 -11.34 1.69
CA GLU A 145 -9.70 -11.37 3.15
C GLU A 145 -9.36 -10.02 3.77
N ASN A 146 -10.06 -9.66 4.84
CA ASN A 146 -9.84 -8.41 5.56
C ASN A 146 -8.52 -8.46 6.33
N LEU A 147 -7.90 -7.29 6.49
CA LEU A 147 -6.65 -7.16 7.24
C LEU A 147 -6.78 -7.50 8.74
N SER A 148 -7.99 -7.59 9.27
CA SER A 148 -8.30 -8.00 10.65
C SER A 148 -8.28 -9.51 10.89
N GLU A 149 -8.14 -10.34 9.84
CA GLU A 149 -8.07 -11.78 10.05
C GLU A 149 -6.87 -12.15 10.93
N GLU A 150 -7.10 -13.00 11.94
CA GLU A 150 -6.10 -13.36 12.95
C GLU A 150 -4.78 -13.88 12.37
N LYS A 151 -4.81 -14.51 11.21
CA LYS A 151 -3.60 -14.98 10.54
C LYS A 151 -2.65 -13.86 10.09
N PHE A 152 -3.13 -12.61 9.93
CA PHE A 152 -2.30 -11.47 9.58
C PHE A 152 -1.76 -10.73 10.82
N PHE A 153 -2.36 -10.95 11.98
CA PHE A 153 -1.98 -10.28 13.22
C PHE A 153 -0.49 -10.41 13.57
N PRO A 154 0.15 -11.61 13.45
CA PRO A 154 1.58 -11.76 13.71
C PRO A 154 2.48 -10.86 12.86
N ILE A 155 2.04 -10.51 11.63
CA ILE A 155 2.79 -9.60 10.74
C ILE A 155 2.75 -8.18 11.31
N PHE A 156 1.58 -7.71 11.76
CA PHE A 156 1.44 -6.38 12.37
C PHE A 156 2.19 -6.28 13.70
N GLU A 157 2.16 -7.34 14.51
CA GLU A 157 2.95 -7.42 15.74
C GLU A 157 4.45 -7.35 15.46
N ALA A 158 4.93 -8.04 14.41
CA ALA A 158 6.31 -7.94 13.97
C ALA A 158 6.66 -6.53 13.47
N CYS A 159 5.76 -5.84 12.75
CA CYS A 159 5.95 -4.45 12.34
C CYS A 159 6.09 -3.53 13.54
N GLU A 160 5.23 -3.65 14.56
CA GLU A 160 5.31 -2.85 15.78
C GLU A 160 6.63 -3.14 16.53
N ARG A 161 6.96 -4.40 16.76
CA ARG A 161 8.21 -4.85 17.41
C ARG A 161 9.47 -4.31 16.75
N LEU A 162 9.49 -4.31 15.42
CA LEU A 162 10.63 -3.83 14.62
C LEU A 162 10.61 -2.30 14.42
N GLY A 163 9.56 -1.61 14.83
CA GLY A 163 9.37 -0.18 14.56
C GLY A 163 9.23 0.13 13.06
N MET A 164 8.66 -0.80 12.28
CA MET A 164 8.37 -0.64 10.87
C MET A 164 6.97 -0.04 10.66
N ALA A 165 6.85 0.97 9.81
CA ALA A 165 5.55 1.53 9.46
C ALA A 165 4.82 0.64 8.45
N VAL A 166 3.49 0.66 8.48
CA VAL A 166 2.64 -0.06 7.51
C VAL A 166 1.88 0.95 6.68
N MET A 167 2.17 1.00 5.37
CA MET A 167 1.39 1.76 4.41
C MET A 167 0.38 0.85 3.73
N ILE A 168 -0.89 1.23 3.77
CA ILE A 168 -1.98 0.47 3.17
C ILE A 168 -2.42 1.16 1.88
N HIS A 169 -2.33 0.42 0.79
CA HIS A 169 -2.71 0.89 -0.55
C HIS A 169 -3.89 0.07 -1.08
N PRO A 170 -4.90 0.69 -1.72
CA PRO A 170 -6.01 -0.04 -2.32
C PRO A 170 -5.53 -1.07 -3.33
N TRP A 171 -6.06 -2.28 -3.23
CA TRP A 171 -5.73 -3.44 -4.03
C TRP A 171 -6.97 -4.31 -4.24
N GLN A 172 -7.11 -4.94 -5.42
CA GLN A 172 -8.23 -5.83 -5.75
C GLN A 172 -9.59 -5.27 -5.31
N MET A 173 -9.97 -4.14 -5.90
CA MET A 173 -11.15 -3.37 -5.50
C MET A 173 -12.42 -4.21 -5.48
N MET A 174 -13.18 -4.14 -4.37
CA MET A 174 -14.47 -4.78 -4.26
C MET A 174 -15.40 -4.40 -5.43
N GLY A 175 -16.18 -5.34 -5.93
CA GLY A 175 -17.13 -5.08 -7.02
C GLY A 175 -16.47 -4.81 -8.38
N PHE A 176 -15.20 -5.18 -8.59
CA PHE A 176 -14.44 -4.95 -9.82
C PHE A 176 -15.21 -5.40 -11.07
N ASP A 177 -15.92 -6.54 -11.01
CA ASP A 177 -16.68 -7.07 -12.15
C ASP A 177 -17.83 -6.18 -12.60
N SER A 178 -18.41 -5.38 -11.70
CA SER A 178 -19.44 -4.38 -12.02
C SER A 178 -18.86 -3.03 -12.48
N MET A 179 -17.54 -2.83 -12.34
CA MET A 179 -16.85 -1.56 -12.56
C MET A 179 -15.98 -1.52 -13.83
N LYS A 180 -16.26 -2.36 -14.84
CA LYS A 180 -15.42 -2.52 -16.05
C LYS A 180 -15.36 -1.28 -16.98
N LYS A 181 -16.30 -0.35 -16.85
CA LYS A 181 -16.35 0.88 -17.67
C LYS A 181 -15.99 2.11 -16.84
N TYR A 182 -15.68 3.20 -17.54
CA TYR A 182 -15.49 4.54 -16.97
C TYR A 182 -14.37 4.63 -15.93
N TRP A 183 -13.45 3.68 -15.93
CA TRP A 183 -12.34 3.60 -14.97
C TRP A 183 -12.83 3.60 -13.50
N LEU A 184 -14.02 3.10 -13.25
CA LEU A 184 -14.67 3.04 -11.93
C LEU A 184 -13.82 2.35 -10.85
N PRO A 185 -12.97 1.33 -11.14
CA PRO A 185 -12.10 0.78 -10.10
C PRO A 185 -11.18 1.83 -9.49
N TRP A 186 -10.68 2.79 -10.29
CA TRP A 186 -9.86 3.89 -9.79
C TRP A 186 -10.72 4.99 -9.12
N LEU A 187 -11.80 5.40 -9.77
CA LEU A 187 -12.64 6.52 -9.33
C LEU A 187 -13.42 6.22 -8.05
N VAL A 188 -13.93 5.00 -7.89
CA VAL A 188 -14.85 4.59 -6.83
C VAL A 188 -14.27 3.45 -5.99
N GLY A 189 -13.68 2.46 -6.65
CA GLY A 189 -13.16 1.26 -5.99
C GLY A 189 -12.01 1.55 -5.03
N MET A 190 -11.02 2.35 -5.42
CA MET A 190 -9.88 2.65 -4.55
C MET A 190 -10.29 3.36 -3.25
N PRO A 191 -11.09 4.44 -3.25
CA PRO A 191 -11.57 5.05 -2.01
C PRO A 191 -12.35 4.10 -1.12
N ALA A 192 -13.19 3.24 -1.70
CA ALA A 192 -13.98 2.25 -0.96
C ALA A 192 -13.09 1.19 -0.31
N GLU A 193 -12.08 0.66 -1.04
CA GLU A 193 -11.13 -0.33 -0.50
C GLU A 193 -10.30 0.22 0.64
N THR A 194 -9.79 1.45 0.53
CA THR A 194 -9.06 2.09 1.63
C THR A 194 -9.95 2.23 2.87
N SER A 195 -11.22 2.58 2.68
CA SER A 195 -12.20 2.67 3.77
C SER A 195 -12.48 1.31 4.41
N ARG A 196 -12.61 0.24 3.59
CA ARG A 196 -12.74 -1.15 4.06
C ARG A 196 -11.56 -1.55 4.95
N ALA A 197 -10.34 -1.27 4.49
CA ALA A 197 -9.12 -1.57 5.25
C ALA A 197 -9.08 -0.83 6.60
N ALA A 198 -9.42 0.47 6.61
CA ALA A 198 -9.47 1.26 7.85
C ALA A 198 -10.51 0.71 8.83
N CYS A 199 -11.72 0.41 8.36
CA CYS A 199 -12.77 -0.21 9.18
C CYS A 199 -12.32 -1.58 9.71
N SER A 200 -11.70 -2.41 8.87
CA SER A 200 -11.18 -3.73 9.23
C SER A 200 -10.18 -3.65 10.39
N LEU A 201 -9.16 -2.80 10.29
CA LEU A 201 -8.15 -2.65 11.35
C LEU A 201 -8.70 -2.05 12.65
N ILE A 202 -9.67 -1.13 12.54
CA ILE A 202 -10.31 -0.51 13.70
C ILE A 202 -11.24 -1.52 14.38
N PHE A 203 -12.22 -2.07 13.66
CA PHE A 203 -13.23 -2.95 14.24
C PHE A 203 -12.67 -4.31 14.65
N GLY A 204 -11.68 -4.85 13.93
CA GLY A 204 -10.95 -6.06 14.33
C GLY A 204 -9.94 -5.83 15.47
N GLY A 205 -9.88 -4.62 16.04
CA GLY A 205 -9.08 -4.32 17.23
C GLY A 205 -7.56 -4.31 17.00
N VAL A 206 -7.07 -4.34 15.76
CA VAL A 206 -5.62 -4.35 15.48
C VAL A 206 -4.95 -3.10 16.03
N LEU A 207 -5.54 -1.91 15.81
CA LEU A 207 -5.00 -0.64 16.32
C LEU A 207 -5.14 -0.49 17.84
N GLU A 208 -6.02 -1.25 18.48
CA GLU A 208 -6.16 -1.28 19.94
C GLU A 208 -5.15 -2.22 20.58
N ARG A 209 -4.97 -3.40 20.00
CA ARG A 209 -4.00 -4.42 20.44
C ARG A 209 -2.55 -4.00 20.23
N LEU A 210 -2.29 -3.17 19.20
CA LEU A 210 -0.97 -2.68 18.80
C LEU A 210 -0.93 -1.14 18.78
N PRO A 211 -0.91 -0.48 19.96
CA PRO A 211 -1.04 0.98 20.08
C PRO A 211 0.16 1.76 19.54
N ASN A 212 1.32 1.13 19.36
CA ASN A 212 2.52 1.74 18.81
C ASN A 212 2.71 1.43 17.32
N LEU A 213 1.82 0.64 16.71
CA LEU A 213 1.86 0.35 15.28
C LEU A 213 1.58 1.62 14.47
N ARG A 214 2.51 1.95 13.59
CA ARG A 214 2.39 3.13 12.72
C ARG A 214 1.73 2.73 11.41
N VAL A 215 0.46 3.07 11.25
CA VAL A 215 -0.32 2.79 10.03
C VAL A 215 -0.57 4.08 9.27
N CYS A 216 -0.36 4.05 7.96
CA CYS A 216 -0.70 5.12 7.03
C CYS A 216 -1.63 4.59 5.93
N PHE A 217 -2.78 5.21 5.74
CA PHE A 217 -3.67 4.89 4.63
C PHE A 217 -3.42 5.84 3.46
N SER A 218 -3.24 5.32 2.26
CA SER A 218 -3.05 6.11 1.05
C SER A 218 -4.33 6.84 0.63
N HIS A 219 -4.16 7.82 -0.26
CA HIS A 219 -5.26 8.60 -0.87
C HIS A 219 -6.18 9.23 0.18
N ALA A 220 -5.54 9.94 1.14
CA ALA A 220 -6.20 10.63 2.25
C ALA A 220 -7.13 9.74 3.11
N GLY A 221 -6.85 8.41 3.17
CA GLY A 221 -7.71 7.44 3.84
C GLY A 221 -8.97 7.06 3.05
N GLY A 222 -9.00 7.35 1.76
CA GLY A 222 -10.12 7.03 0.88
C GLY A 222 -11.41 7.69 1.29
N SER A 223 -12.49 6.93 1.35
CA SER A 223 -13.80 7.43 1.81
C SER A 223 -14.02 7.28 3.33
N PHE A 224 -13.03 6.81 4.11
CA PHE A 224 -13.22 6.56 5.55
C PHE A 224 -13.59 7.85 6.31
N LEU A 225 -12.77 8.91 6.18
CA LEU A 225 -13.01 10.16 6.91
C LEU A 225 -14.31 10.86 6.48
N PRO A 226 -14.64 11.01 5.19
CA PRO A 226 -15.91 11.57 4.77
C PRO A 226 -17.14 10.77 5.23
N THR A 227 -17.01 9.45 5.37
CA THR A 227 -18.12 8.59 5.79
C THR A 227 -18.09 8.22 7.28
N LEU A 228 -17.16 8.78 8.06
CA LEU A 228 -16.99 8.45 9.48
C LEU A 228 -18.28 8.62 10.30
N GLY A 229 -19.09 9.66 10.01
CA GLY A 229 -20.38 9.85 10.68
C GLY A 229 -21.34 8.68 10.47
N ARG A 230 -21.38 8.10 9.25
CA ARG A 230 -22.17 6.90 8.96
C ARG A 230 -21.60 5.66 9.69
N ILE A 231 -20.28 5.51 9.71
CA ILE A 231 -19.59 4.39 10.37
C ILE A 231 -19.86 4.43 11.88
N GLU A 232 -19.72 5.60 12.51
CA GLU A 232 -20.03 5.82 13.93
C GLU A 232 -21.52 5.60 14.25
N HIS A 233 -22.43 6.04 13.38
CA HIS A 233 -23.86 5.80 13.55
C HIS A 233 -24.16 4.29 13.53
N GLY A 234 -23.59 3.55 12.57
CA GLY A 234 -23.69 2.09 12.53
C GLY A 234 -23.17 1.42 13.81
N PHE A 235 -22.02 1.84 14.30
CA PHE A 235 -21.45 1.37 15.57
C PHE A 235 -22.41 1.58 16.75
N ASN A 236 -23.01 2.76 16.86
CA ASN A 236 -23.92 3.10 17.96
C ASN A 236 -25.28 2.38 17.88
N CYS A 237 -25.81 2.20 16.66
CA CYS A 237 -27.12 1.59 16.45
C CYS A 237 -27.11 0.06 16.40
N ARG A 238 -25.99 -0.54 15.97
CA ARG A 238 -25.85 -1.97 15.80
C ARG A 238 -24.52 -2.48 16.39
N PRO A 239 -24.28 -2.24 17.70
CA PRO A 239 -23.08 -2.75 18.37
C PRO A 239 -22.99 -4.29 18.31
N ASP A 240 -24.10 -4.97 18.24
CA ASP A 240 -24.20 -6.41 18.04
C ASP A 240 -23.56 -6.92 16.75
N LEU A 241 -23.44 -6.06 15.72
CA LEU A 241 -22.81 -6.39 14.44
C LEU A 241 -21.43 -5.72 14.23
N VAL A 242 -21.19 -4.60 14.89
CA VAL A 242 -20.02 -3.77 14.61
C VAL A 242 -18.98 -3.80 15.72
N ALA A 243 -19.41 -3.85 17.00
CA ALA A 243 -18.53 -3.86 18.17
C ALA A 243 -18.20 -5.29 18.64
N ILE A 244 -17.99 -6.23 17.70
CA ILE A 244 -17.78 -7.65 18.01
C ILE A 244 -16.39 -7.86 18.63
N ASP A 245 -15.34 -7.37 17.96
CA ASP A 245 -13.95 -7.58 18.36
C ASP A 245 -13.34 -6.35 19.02
N ASN A 246 -13.96 -5.17 18.82
CA ASN A 246 -13.50 -3.91 19.42
C ASN A 246 -14.69 -3.07 19.94
N PRO A 247 -14.81 -2.88 21.26
CA PRO A 247 -15.91 -2.14 21.87
C PRO A 247 -15.77 -0.61 21.77
N TYR A 248 -14.65 -0.10 21.25
CA TYR A 248 -14.38 1.34 21.22
C TYR A 248 -14.93 2.02 19.96
N ASN A 249 -15.51 3.19 20.15
CA ASN A 249 -16.08 3.99 19.07
C ASN A 249 -15.00 4.32 18.00
N PRO A 250 -15.27 4.15 16.70
CA PRO A 250 -14.30 4.37 15.62
C PRO A 250 -13.72 5.80 15.59
N ARG A 251 -14.46 6.79 16.06
CA ARG A 251 -13.99 8.18 16.14
C ARG A 251 -12.81 8.36 17.12
N THR A 252 -12.65 7.49 18.09
CA THR A 252 -11.55 7.56 19.06
C THR A 252 -10.18 7.22 18.46
N TYR A 253 -10.18 6.70 17.21
CA TYR A 253 -8.95 6.40 16.45
C TYR A 253 -8.48 7.58 15.59
N LEU A 254 -9.23 8.67 15.48
CA LEU A 254 -8.74 9.89 14.84
C LEU A 254 -7.43 10.37 15.51
N GLY A 255 -6.43 10.67 14.71
CA GLY A 255 -5.09 11.03 15.18
C GLY A 255 -4.22 9.87 15.66
N LYS A 256 -4.70 8.61 15.64
CA LYS A 256 -3.90 7.41 15.96
C LYS A 256 -3.23 6.78 14.73
N PHE A 257 -3.67 7.09 13.52
CA PHE A 257 -3.08 6.67 12.26
C PHE A 257 -2.75 7.87 11.38
N TRP A 258 -2.04 7.66 10.29
CA TRP A 258 -1.69 8.68 9.29
C TRP A 258 -2.47 8.46 8.00
N VAL A 259 -2.61 9.52 7.22
CA VAL A 259 -3.07 9.48 5.83
C VAL A 259 -2.13 10.32 4.98
N ASP A 260 -2.01 10.04 3.68
CA ASP A 260 -1.34 10.96 2.76
C ASP A 260 -2.25 12.13 2.35
N SER A 261 -1.71 13.11 1.64
CA SER A 261 -2.43 14.31 1.24
C SER A 261 -3.01 14.24 -0.18
N ILE A 262 -3.11 13.04 -0.78
CA ILE A 262 -3.58 12.88 -2.17
C ILE A 262 -5.12 12.91 -2.18
N THR A 263 -5.69 14.09 -2.26
CA THR A 263 -7.15 14.33 -2.33
C THR A 263 -7.62 14.75 -3.72
N HIS A 264 -6.72 15.31 -4.55
CA HIS A 264 -7.03 15.97 -5.83
C HIS A 264 -7.98 17.17 -5.72
N ASP A 265 -8.22 17.65 -4.49
CA ASP A 265 -9.14 18.74 -4.17
C ASP A 265 -8.72 19.46 -2.89
N ILE A 266 -8.72 20.80 -2.90
CA ILE A 266 -8.24 21.60 -1.77
C ILE A 266 -9.21 21.58 -0.60
N ASP A 267 -10.52 21.65 -0.86
CA ASP A 267 -11.54 21.64 0.19
C ASP A 267 -11.58 20.28 0.89
N ALA A 268 -11.38 19.20 0.11
CA ALA A 268 -11.22 17.86 0.67
C ALA A 268 -9.97 17.75 1.55
N LEU A 269 -8.85 18.36 1.14
CA LEU A 269 -7.63 18.38 1.96
C LEU A 269 -7.83 19.15 3.26
N GLU A 270 -8.48 20.32 3.22
CA GLU A 270 -8.81 21.08 4.43
C GLU A 270 -9.70 20.28 5.38
N TYR A 271 -10.68 19.57 4.85
CA TYR A 271 -11.51 18.66 5.65
C TYR A 271 -10.69 17.56 6.33
N ILE A 272 -9.79 16.91 5.59
CA ILE A 272 -8.91 15.86 6.13
C ILE A 272 -7.99 16.40 7.23
N LEU A 273 -7.38 17.58 7.01
CA LEU A 273 -6.55 18.26 8.01
C LEU A 273 -7.33 18.61 9.28
N LYS A 274 -8.59 19.03 9.13
CA LYS A 274 -9.47 19.30 10.27
C LYS A 274 -9.82 18.04 11.05
N MET A 275 -10.02 16.90 10.37
CA MET A 275 -10.41 15.64 11.01
C MET A 275 -9.25 14.93 11.68
N GLN A 276 -8.08 14.84 11.03
CA GLN A 276 -6.90 14.09 11.50
C GLN A 276 -5.90 14.93 12.28
N GLY A 277 -5.88 16.25 12.03
CA GLY A 277 -4.81 17.14 12.47
C GLY A 277 -3.57 17.08 11.56
N SER A 278 -2.90 18.22 11.36
CA SER A 278 -1.78 18.38 10.43
C SER A 278 -0.56 17.49 10.70
N LYS A 279 -0.43 16.94 11.91
CA LYS A 279 0.65 16.00 12.27
C LYS A 279 0.41 14.57 11.75
N ARG A 280 -0.77 14.30 11.21
CA ARG A 280 -1.20 12.97 10.76
C ARG A 280 -1.56 12.94 9.25
N VAL A 281 -1.26 14.03 8.54
CA VAL A 281 -1.45 14.15 7.10
C VAL A 281 -0.12 14.43 6.42
#